data_367fea02ba9eb6ea7d315764e7ed46a3
#
_entry.id   367fea02ba9eb6ea7d315764e7ed46a3
#
_cell.length_a   1.000
_cell.length_b   1.000
_cell.length_c   1.000
_cell.angle_alpha   90.00
_cell.angle_beta   90.00
_cell.angle_gamma   90.00
#
_symmetry.space_group_name_H-M   'P 1'
#
loop_
_entity.id
_entity.type
_entity.pdbx_description
1 polymer ?
#
loop_
_entity_poly.entity_id
_entity_poly.type
_entity_poly.pdbx_seq_one_letter_code
_entity_poly.pdbx_strand_id
1 'polypeptide(L)'
;GKPTVVDMIFTNCTYACPRLTSDIKNISKNMGIRKDEVNFVLVSFDSERDNPKQLKKFANEMGLDSDWVLLQGTEETVRTLSVMLNVQFEKDADGNFSHSNLVSVLDKEGILKYQKEGLEAEHKETNSTLLKLIL
;
A
#
# COMPACT_ATOMS: atom_id res chain seq x y z
N GLY A 1 10.10 -11.17 -9.74
CA GLY A 1 11.07 -10.33 -9.51
C GLY A 1 11.54 -9.92 -8.11
N LYS A 2 10.84 -9.00 -7.47
CA LYS A 2 11.24 -8.45 -6.17
C LYS A 2 10.12 -8.66 -5.15
N PRO A 3 10.45 -8.78 -3.85
CA PRO A 3 9.44 -8.70 -2.81
C PRO A 3 8.68 -7.37 -2.93
N THR A 4 7.41 -7.37 -2.59
CA THR A 4 6.55 -6.19 -2.74
C THR A 4 5.85 -5.88 -1.43
N VAL A 5 5.92 -4.61 -1.01
CA VAL A 5 5.05 -4.06 0.03
C VAL A 5 3.86 -3.44 -0.69
N VAL A 6 2.67 -3.89 -0.38
CA VAL A 6 1.45 -3.40 -1.01
C VAL A 6 0.43 -2.96 0.03
N ASP A 7 -0.27 -1.89 -0.27
CA ASP A 7 -1.34 -1.37 0.55
C ASP A 7 -2.46 -0.85 -0.33
N MET A 8 -3.67 -0.88 0.22
CA MET A 8 -4.85 -0.34 -0.45
C MET A 8 -5.30 0.94 0.24
N ILE A 9 -5.45 2.00 -0.55
CA ILE A 9 -5.76 3.34 -0.08
C ILE A 9 -6.85 4.00 -0.92
N PHE A 10 -7.25 5.21 -0.55
CA PHE A 10 -7.93 6.13 -1.45
C PHE A 10 -7.48 7.57 -1.12
N THR A 11 -7.29 8.39 -2.15
CA THR A 11 -6.63 9.70 -1.97
C THR A 11 -7.50 10.73 -1.24
N ASN A 12 -8.80 10.56 -1.27
CA ASN A 12 -9.73 11.45 -0.57
C ASN A 12 -9.83 11.17 0.94
N CYS A 13 -9.02 10.25 1.44
CA CYS A 13 -8.91 9.96 2.86
C CYS A 13 -8.10 11.06 3.55
N THR A 14 -8.62 11.62 4.64
CA THR A 14 -7.96 12.73 5.33
C THR A 14 -7.15 12.31 6.55
N TYR A 15 -7.26 11.06 6.98
CA TYR A 15 -6.61 10.60 8.20
C TYR A 15 -5.81 9.31 8.02
N ALA A 16 -6.51 8.20 7.75
CA ALA A 16 -5.87 6.88 7.78
C ALA A 16 -4.83 6.65 6.68
N CYS A 17 -5.13 7.07 5.44
CA CYS A 17 -4.24 6.77 4.32
C CYS A 17 -2.93 7.56 4.34
N PRO A 18 -2.90 8.86 4.72
CA PRO A 18 -1.63 9.54 4.92
C PRO A 18 -0.78 8.88 6.01
N ARG A 19 -1.39 8.43 7.09
CA ARG A 19 -0.67 7.75 8.17
C ARG A 19 -0.12 6.41 7.75
N LEU A 20 -0.94 5.62 7.06
CA LEU A 20 -0.53 4.32 6.54
C LEU A 20 0.59 4.47 5.51
N THR A 21 0.50 5.46 4.62
CA THR A 21 1.56 5.78 3.66
C THR A 21 2.85 6.19 4.38
N SER A 22 2.75 6.97 5.44
CA SER A 22 3.91 7.35 6.25
C SER A 22 4.57 6.13 6.90
N ASP A 23 3.77 5.18 7.37
CA ASP A 23 4.28 3.92 7.93
C ASP A 23 5.08 3.15 6.88
N ILE A 24 4.58 3.08 5.65
CA ILE A 24 5.28 2.39 4.56
C ILE A 24 6.55 3.15 4.16
N LYS A 25 6.53 4.48 4.18
CA LYS A 25 7.74 5.28 3.97
C LYS A 25 8.81 4.97 5.02
N ASN A 26 8.40 4.77 6.27
CA ASN A 26 9.32 4.38 7.32
C ASN A 26 9.90 2.99 7.08
N ILE A 27 9.12 2.06 6.56
CA ILE A 27 9.61 0.74 6.16
C ILE A 27 10.69 0.90 5.08
N SER A 28 10.42 1.69 4.04
CA SER A 28 11.38 1.97 2.98
C SER A 28 12.66 2.60 3.53
N LYS A 29 12.53 3.59 4.40
CA LYS A 29 13.65 4.29 5.01
C LYS A 29 14.53 3.34 5.83
N ASN A 30 13.91 2.42 6.57
CA ASN A 30 14.64 1.44 7.39
C ASN A 30 15.32 0.37 6.55
N MET A 31 14.93 0.17 5.29
CA MET A 31 15.63 -0.72 4.36
C MET A 31 16.94 -0.11 3.87
N GLY A 32 17.09 1.21 3.95
CA GLY A 32 18.29 1.91 3.53
C GLY A 32 18.62 1.68 2.07
N ILE A 33 19.85 1.30 1.79
CA ILE A 33 20.31 1.03 0.41
C ILE A 33 19.62 -0.18 -0.23
N ARG A 34 19.02 -1.05 0.57
CA ARG A 34 18.33 -2.25 0.08
C ARG A 34 16.89 -1.97 -0.35
N LYS A 35 16.41 -0.74 -0.21
CA LYS A 35 15.05 -0.37 -0.65
C LYS A 35 14.84 -0.60 -2.15
N ASP A 36 15.89 -0.54 -2.95
CA ASP A 36 15.82 -0.77 -4.40
C ASP A 36 15.54 -2.23 -4.75
N GLU A 37 15.68 -3.13 -3.78
CA GLU A 37 15.38 -4.56 -3.95
C GLU A 37 13.96 -4.91 -3.56
N VAL A 38 13.13 -3.90 -3.24
CA VAL A 38 11.74 -4.05 -2.82
C VAL A 38 10.86 -3.11 -3.66
N ASN A 39 9.71 -3.61 -4.10
CA ASN A 39 8.70 -2.77 -4.73
C ASN A 39 7.75 -2.21 -3.66
N PHE A 40 7.41 -0.93 -3.78
CA PHE A 40 6.42 -0.27 -2.93
C PHE A 40 5.23 0.12 -3.79
N VAL A 41 4.07 -0.48 -3.51
CA VAL A 41 2.87 -0.35 -4.35
C VAL A 41 1.69 0.10 -3.50
N LEU A 42 1.03 1.16 -3.94
CA LEU A 42 -0.24 1.61 -3.37
C LEU A 42 -1.33 1.40 -4.42
N VAL A 43 -2.41 0.76 -4.04
CA VAL A 43 -3.55 0.50 -4.94
C VAL A 43 -4.77 1.24 -4.39
N SER A 44 -5.36 2.09 -5.23
CA SER A 44 -6.58 2.79 -4.84
C SER A 44 -7.80 1.87 -4.99
N PHE A 45 -8.67 1.87 -3.97
CA PHE A 45 -9.98 1.25 -4.11
C PHE A 45 -11.07 2.24 -4.55
N ASP A 46 -10.73 3.49 -4.81
CA ASP A 46 -11.66 4.47 -5.35
C ASP A 46 -11.52 4.53 -6.88
N SER A 47 -12.18 3.60 -7.57
CA SER A 47 -12.10 3.49 -9.02
C SER A 47 -12.73 4.66 -9.78
N GLU A 48 -13.53 5.48 -9.12
CA GLU A 48 -14.21 6.61 -9.75
C GLU A 48 -13.39 7.89 -9.68
N ARG A 49 -12.78 8.19 -8.51
CA ARG A 49 -12.11 9.47 -8.26
C ARG A 49 -10.60 9.43 -8.41
N ASP A 50 -9.98 8.29 -8.16
CA ASP A 50 -8.52 8.17 -8.17
C ASP A 50 -8.01 7.79 -9.56
N ASN A 51 -8.01 8.78 -10.46
CA ASN A 51 -7.39 8.65 -11.77
C ASN A 51 -5.86 8.85 -11.68
N PRO A 52 -5.10 8.60 -12.76
CA PRO A 52 -3.63 8.75 -12.72
C PRO A 52 -3.17 10.14 -12.28
N LYS A 53 -3.89 11.18 -12.66
CA LYS A 53 -3.56 12.57 -12.27
C LYS A 53 -3.71 12.76 -10.76
N GLN A 54 -4.79 12.24 -10.17
CA GLN A 54 -5.04 12.34 -8.73
C GLN A 54 -4.03 11.53 -7.93
N LEU A 55 -3.66 10.35 -8.42
CA LEU A 55 -2.65 9.51 -7.78
C LEU A 55 -1.28 10.18 -7.81
N LYS A 56 -0.93 10.82 -8.91
CA LYS A 56 0.32 11.57 -9.02
C LYS A 56 0.35 12.75 -8.04
N LYS A 57 -0.76 13.45 -7.91
CA LYS A 57 -0.89 14.54 -6.93
C LYS A 57 -0.68 14.03 -5.51
N PHE A 58 -1.30 12.91 -5.16
CA PHE A 58 -1.14 12.29 -3.86
C PHE A 58 0.32 11.90 -3.61
N ALA A 59 0.97 11.28 -4.59
CA ALA A 59 2.38 10.90 -4.48
C ALA A 59 3.26 12.12 -4.22
N ASN A 60 3.02 13.23 -4.92
CA ASN A 60 3.77 14.47 -4.71
C ASN A 60 3.53 15.05 -3.32
N GLU A 61 2.30 15.08 -2.86
CA GLU A 61 1.94 15.59 -1.54
C GLU A 61 2.55 14.76 -0.41
N MET A 62 2.66 13.44 -0.61
CA MET A 62 3.25 12.52 0.37
C MET A 62 4.77 12.41 0.23
N GLY A 63 5.36 13.05 -0.76
CA GLY A 63 6.82 12.99 -0.96
C GLY A 63 7.32 11.62 -1.40
N LEU A 64 6.51 10.89 -2.17
CA LEU A 64 6.91 9.58 -2.70
C LEU A 64 7.76 9.77 -3.95
N ASP A 65 8.87 9.04 -4.03
CA ASP A 65 9.77 9.14 -5.17
C ASP A 65 9.26 8.29 -6.36
N SER A 66 10.02 8.31 -7.47
CA SER A 66 9.63 7.63 -8.71
C SER A 66 9.64 6.10 -8.62
N ASP A 67 10.22 5.55 -7.55
CA ASP A 67 10.26 4.09 -7.36
C ASP A 67 8.96 3.53 -6.81
N TRP A 68 8.09 4.40 -6.31
CA TRP A 68 6.77 4.00 -5.85
C TRP A 68 5.80 3.87 -7.02
N VAL A 69 4.97 2.83 -6.97
CA VAL A 69 3.95 2.56 -7.98
C VAL A 69 2.58 2.76 -7.36
N LEU A 70 1.78 3.65 -7.95
CA LEU A 70 0.41 3.90 -7.54
C LEU A 70 -0.51 3.43 -8.65
N LEU A 71 -1.42 2.53 -8.32
CA LEU A 71 -2.28 1.84 -9.29
C LEU A 71 -3.74 2.12 -9.02
N GLN A 72 -4.51 2.14 -10.10
CA GLN A 72 -5.96 2.13 -10.06
C GLN A 72 -6.47 1.00 -10.95
N GLY A 73 -7.72 0.64 -10.79
CA GLY A 73 -8.34 -0.38 -11.63
C GLY A 73 -9.85 -0.23 -11.62
N THR A 74 -10.54 -1.15 -12.30
CA THR A 74 -12.00 -1.22 -12.25
C THR A 74 -12.45 -1.65 -10.85
N GLU A 75 -13.68 -1.36 -10.51
CA GLU A 75 -14.26 -1.77 -9.23
C GLU A 75 -14.14 -3.29 -9.02
N GLU A 76 -14.40 -4.07 -10.08
CA GLU A 76 -14.29 -5.53 -10.03
C GLU A 76 -12.85 -5.99 -9.72
N THR A 77 -11.87 -5.43 -10.43
CA THR A 77 -10.46 -5.77 -10.24
C THR A 77 -9.99 -5.41 -8.83
N VAL A 78 -10.36 -4.23 -8.35
CA VAL A 78 -10.01 -3.76 -7.01
C VAL A 78 -10.65 -4.65 -5.94
N ARG A 79 -11.91 -5.04 -6.15
CA ARG A 79 -12.61 -5.94 -5.21
C ARG A 79 -11.94 -7.31 -5.16
N THR A 80 -11.52 -7.84 -6.31
CA THR A 80 -10.78 -9.11 -6.38
C THR A 80 -9.47 -9.01 -5.60
N LEU A 81 -8.71 -7.94 -5.80
CA LEU A 81 -7.45 -7.74 -5.07
C LEU A 81 -7.69 -7.63 -3.56
N SER A 82 -8.74 -6.92 -3.14
CA SER A 82 -9.06 -6.78 -1.72
C SER A 82 -9.32 -8.14 -1.05
N VAL A 83 -10.00 -9.03 -1.75
CA VAL A 83 -10.24 -10.38 -1.25
C VAL A 83 -8.93 -11.15 -1.12
N MET A 84 -8.05 -11.06 -2.12
CA MET A 84 -6.75 -11.74 -2.11
C MET A 84 -5.84 -11.25 -0.99
N LEU A 85 -5.92 -9.96 -0.66
CA LEU A 85 -5.12 -9.34 0.40
C LEU A 85 -5.84 -9.34 1.75
N ASN A 86 -7.04 -9.90 1.82
CA ASN A 86 -7.86 -9.90 3.04
C ASN A 86 -8.13 -8.50 3.58
N VAL A 87 -8.25 -7.51 2.70
CA VAL A 87 -8.61 -6.14 3.03
C VAL A 87 -10.10 -5.97 2.85
N GLN A 88 -10.78 -5.52 3.89
CA GLN A 88 -12.20 -5.22 3.83
C GLN A 88 -12.36 -3.72 3.57
N PHE A 89 -13.21 -3.35 2.61
CA PHE A 89 -13.56 -1.96 2.40
C PHE A 89 -15.03 -1.83 1.98
N GLU A 90 -15.61 -0.70 2.37
CA GLU A 90 -17.01 -0.41 2.07
C GLU A 90 -17.19 1.10 1.90
N LYS A 91 -17.91 1.48 0.84
CA LYS A 91 -18.22 2.87 0.57
C LYS A 91 -19.47 3.29 1.32
N ASP A 92 -19.41 4.40 2.06
CA ASP A 92 -20.57 4.93 2.76
C ASP A 92 -21.41 5.85 1.87
N ALA A 93 -22.51 6.39 2.44
CA ALA A 93 -23.44 7.25 1.71
C ALA A 93 -22.80 8.58 1.29
N ASP A 94 -21.77 9.04 1.97
CA ASP A 94 -21.06 10.29 1.68
C ASP A 94 -19.94 10.11 0.64
N GLY A 95 -19.75 8.89 0.17
CA GLY A 95 -18.68 8.57 -0.79
C GLY A 95 -17.31 8.34 -0.16
N ASN A 96 -17.26 8.24 1.17
CA ASN A 96 -16.04 7.87 1.87
C ASN A 96 -15.96 6.35 2.03
N PHE A 97 -14.75 5.86 2.27
CA PHE A 97 -14.52 4.43 2.46
C PHE A 97 -14.13 4.13 3.90
N SER A 98 -14.76 3.12 4.48
CA SER A 98 -14.22 2.46 5.66
C SER A 98 -13.44 1.24 5.19
N HIS A 99 -12.29 0.97 5.78
CA HIS A 99 -11.41 -0.10 5.33
C HIS A 99 -10.47 -0.59 6.43
N SER A 100 -9.98 -1.81 6.24
CA SER A 100 -8.91 -2.35 7.07
C SER A 100 -7.61 -1.61 6.78
N ASN A 101 -6.77 -1.42 7.78
CA ASN A 101 -5.46 -0.81 7.65
C ASN A 101 -4.41 -1.93 7.70
N LEU A 102 -4.11 -2.50 6.54
CA LEU A 102 -3.17 -3.62 6.42
C LEU A 102 -2.01 -3.25 5.51
N VAL A 103 -0.80 -3.51 5.99
CA VAL A 103 0.40 -3.52 5.16
C VAL A 103 0.70 -4.97 4.83
N SER A 104 0.77 -5.30 3.55
CA SER A 104 0.97 -6.67 3.08
C SER A 104 2.33 -6.80 2.40
N VAL A 105 2.99 -7.93 2.62
CA VAL A 105 4.27 -8.25 1.99
C VAL A 105 4.10 -9.49 1.12
N LEU A 106 4.43 -9.34 -0.16
CA LEU A 106 4.43 -10.42 -1.13
C LEU A 106 5.87 -10.83 -1.42
N ASP A 107 6.10 -12.11 -1.68
CA ASP A 107 7.43 -12.59 -2.08
C ASP A 107 7.71 -12.27 -3.56
N LYS A 108 8.85 -12.73 -4.04
CA LYS A 108 9.30 -12.52 -5.44
C LYS A 108 8.34 -13.11 -6.48
N GLU A 109 7.50 -14.04 -6.07
CA GLU A 109 6.53 -14.71 -6.93
C GLU A 109 5.12 -14.15 -6.77
N GLY A 110 4.93 -13.13 -5.92
CA GLY A 110 3.65 -12.51 -5.66
C GLY A 110 2.79 -13.22 -4.65
N ILE A 111 3.37 -14.12 -3.85
CA ILE A 111 2.65 -14.84 -2.81
C ILE A 111 2.67 -14.05 -1.50
N LEU A 112 1.51 -13.92 -0.87
CA LEU A 112 1.38 -13.21 0.41
C LEU A 112 2.14 -13.96 1.51
N LYS A 113 3.10 -13.30 2.15
CA LYS A 113 3.95 -13.89 3.18
C LYS A 113 3.80 -13.27 4.56
N TYR A 114 3.34 -12.02 4.64
CA TYR A 114 3.24 -11.32 5.91
C TYR A 114 2.24 -10.18 5.81
N GLN A 115 1.51 -9.92 6.89
CA GLN A 115 0.63 -8.77 7.01
C GLN A 115 0.74 -8.17 8.41
N LYS A 116 0.69 -6.84 8.47
CA LYS A 116 0.65 -6.09 9.73
C LYS A 116 -0.55 -5.17 9.71
N GLU A 117 -1.37 -5.25 10.76
CA GLU A 117 -2.56 -4.42 10.92
C GLU A 117 -2.29 -3.22 11.82
N GLY A 118 -3.00 -2.13 11.55
CA GLY A 118 -3.01 -0.93 12.38
C GLY A 118 -2.22 0.22 11.81
N LEU A 119 -2.52 1.41 12.35
CA LEU A 119 -1.83 2.66 12.01
C LEU A 119 -0.71 2.92 13.01
N GLU A 120 0.37 3.54 12.53
CA GLU A 120 1.54 3.88 13.36
C GLU A 120 2.13 2.66 14.07
N ALA A 121 1.95 1.47 13.47
CA ALA A 121 2.47 0.23 14.01
C ALA A 121 3.98 0.14 13.83
N GLU A 122 4.64 -0.59 14.74
CA GLU A 122 6.04 -0.94 14.54
C GLU A 122 6.17 -1.95 13.41
N HIS A 123 7.09 -1.69 12.48
CA HIS A 123 7.31 -2.53 11.32
C HIS A 123 8.63 -3.30 11.36
N LYS A 124 9.13 -3.57 12.56
CA LYS A 124 10.36 -4.32 12.75
C LYS A 124 10.30 -5.71 12.13
N GLU A 125 9.20 -6.41 12.34
CA GLU A 125 8.99 -7.73 11.73
C GLU A 125 8.76 -7.63 10.22
N THR A 126 8.10 -6.58 9.76
CA THR A 126 7.92 -6.31 8.34
C THR A 126 9.27 -6.16 7.66
N ASN A 127 10.14 -5.33 8.20
CA ASN A 127 11.49 -5.14 7.68
C ASN A 127 12.31 -6.42 7.73
N SER A 128 12.22 -7.17 8.82
CA SER A 128 12.91 -8.46 8.97
C SER A 128 12.44 -9.46 7.90
N THR A 129 11.13 -9.52 7.65
CA THR A 129 10.56 -10.39 6.62
C THR A 129 11.06 -10.01 5.24
N LEU A 130 11.08 -8.70 4.92
CA LEU A 130 11.59 -8.20 3.64
C LEU A 130 13.04 -8.58 3.43
N LEU A 131 13.88 -8.42 4.45
CA LEU A 131 15.31 -8.79 4.36
C LEU A 131 15.48 -10.27 4.06
N LYS A 132 14.67 -11.13 4.68
CA LYS A 132 14.70 -12.56 4.40
C LYS A 132 14.26 -12.89 2.97
N LEU A 133 13.28 -12.19 2.45
CA LEU A 133 12.76 -12.43 1.10
C LEU A 133 13.70 -11.93 0.00
N ILE A 134 14.52 -10.94 0.29
CA ILE A 134 15.55 -10.44 -0.64
C ILE A 134 16.66 -11.47 -0.82
N LEU A 135 17.01 -12.18 0.24
CA LEU A 135 18.04 -13.21 0.20
C LEU A 135 17.50 -14.44 -0.54
#